data_924ba33c0f80e983126de6fea0cbf5f5
#
_entry.id   924ba33c0f80e983126de6fea0cbf5f5
#
_cell.length_a   1.000
_cell.length_b   1.000
_cell.length_c   1.000
_cell.angle_alpha   90.00
_cell.angle_beta   90.00
_cell.angle_gamma   90.00
#
_symmetry.space_group_name_H-M   'P 1'
#
loop_
_entity.id
_entity.type
_entity.pdbx_description
1 polymer ?
#
loop_
_entity_poly.entity_id
_entity_poly.type
_entity_poly.pdbx_seq_one_letter_code
_entity_poly.pdbx_strand_id
1 'polypeptide(L)'
;MAIAGSIVISGGVLYAQNASPRPVERAEAVPAPTAPAAPLLPSLAAQAPTQAELLAASAPVDTRVLDFPLDAGVAPEQGLQIKTIWVARAISMMYPEITTIGGYRQDALKWHPNGLAIDVMIPDHNSDEGIELGNQIAGLALANAERWGVIHVIWRQGFYPGIGAPSWTADYGSETLNHFDHIHIATDGGGYPTGRESYYLGSMKP
;
A
#
# COMPACT_ATOMS: atom_id res chain seq x y z
N MET A 1 -51.97 -34.66 -3.23
CA MET A 1 -51.21 -34.82 -1.98
C MET A 1 -50.37 -33.56 -1.80
N ALA A 2 -50.81 -32.71 -0.88
CA ALA A 2 -50.12 -31.47 -0.53
C ALA A 2 -49.22 -31.74 0.70
N ILE A 3 -47.96 -31.37 0.65
CA ILE A 3 -47.05 -31.41 1.79
C ILE A 3 -46.77 -29.96 2.21
N ALA A 4 -47.32 -29.59 3.36
CA ALA A 4 -47.08 -28.31 4.01
C ALA A 4 -45.72 -28.34 4.72
N GLY A 5 -44.84 -27.43 4.40
CA GLY A 5 -43.57 -27.22 5.10
C GLY A 5 -43.71 -26.08 6.14
N SER A 6 -43.56 -26.43 7.42
CA SER A 6 -43.64 -25.50 8.53
C SER A 6 -42.37 -24.61 8.61
N ILE A 7 -42.58 -23.30 8.66
CA ILE A 7 -41.54 -22.31 8.97
C ILE A 7 -41.48 -22.14 10.48
N VAL A 8 -40.35 -22.47 11.12
CA VAL A 8 -40.10 -22.18 12.53
C VAL A 8 -39.41 -20.83 12.61
N ILE A 9 -40.09 -19.84 13.15
CA ILE A 9 -39.51 -18.53 13.49
C ILE A 9 -39.01 -18.61 14.96
N SER A 10 -37.69 -18.64 15.13
CA SER A 10 -37.08 -18.54 16.46
C SER A 10 -36.96 -17.07 16.85
N GLY A 11 -37.85 -16.65 17.75
CA GLY A 11 -37.78 -15.33 18.40
C GLY A 11 -36.61 -15.28 19.37
N GLY A 12 -35.61 -14.44 19.09
CA GLY A 12 -34.54 -14.11 20.04
C GLY A 12 -35.03 -13.09 21.06
N VAL A 13 -35.02 -13.46 22.36
CA VAL A 13 -35.35 -12.59 23.49
C VAL A 13 -34.16 -11.71 23.81
N LEU A 14 -34.30 -10.40 23.67
CA LEU A 14 -33.35 -9.39 24.14
C LEU A 14 -33.42 -9.28 25.66
N TYR A 15 -32.37 -9.74 26.33
CA TYR A 15 -32.17 -9.44 27.77
C TYR A 15 -31.47 -8.08 27.89
N ALA A 16 -32.25 -7.06 28.27
CA ALA A 16 -31.70 -5.80 28.74
C ALA A 16 -31.24 -5.99 30.20
N GLN A 17 -29.95 -6.03 30.46
CA GLN A 17 -29.41 -5.99 31.82
C GLN A 17 -29.30 -4.55 32.28
N ASN A 18 -30.19 -4.15 33.15
CA ASN A 18 -30.12 -2.91 33.92
C ASN A 18 -29.07 -3.07 35.03
N ALA A 19 -27.85 -2.59 34.79
CA ALA A 19 -26.82 -2.49 35.79
C ALA A 19 -26.88 -1.10 36.42
N SER A 20 -27.37 -1.02 37.66
CA SER A 20 -27.30 0.19 38.48
C SER A 20 -25.86 0.51 38.84
N PRO A 21 -25.44 1.78 38.75
CA PRO A 21 -24.08 2.16 39.13
C PRO A 21 -23.91 2.08 40.66
N ARG A 22 -22.88 1.36 41.10
CA ARG A 22 -22.44 1.37 42.51
C ARG A 22 -21.78 2.72 42.81
N PRO A 23 -22.00 3.27 44.02
CA PRO A 23 -21.29 4.48 44.43
C PRO A 23 -19.81 4.19 44.58
N VAL A 24 -18.97 4.99 43.89
CA VAL A 24 -17.53 4.96 44.07
C VAL A 24 -17.18 5.72 45.32
N GLU A 25 -16.71 5.02 46.35
CA GLU A 25 -16.15 5.59 47.55
C GLU A 25 -14.91 6.42 47.22
N ARG A 26 -14.96 7.68 47.55
CA ARG A 26 -13.90 8.66 47.27
C ARG A 26 -12.71 8.37 48.18
N ALA A 27 -11.66 7.72 47.68
CA ALA A 27 -10.41 7.59 48.39
C ALA A 27 -9.75 8.97 48.56
N GLU A 28 -9.44 9.32 49.80
CA GLU A 28 -8.67 10.53 50.14
C GLU A 28 -7.31 10.51 49.45
N ALA A 29 -6.99 11.60 48.73
CA ALA A 29 -5.73 11.78 48.06
C ALA A 29 -4.61 11.98 49.07
N VAL A 30 -3.68 11.02 49.14
CA VAL A 30 -2.41 11.20 49.82
C VAL A 30 -1.57 12.19 49.01
N PRO A 31 -0.99 13.25 49.60
CA PRO A 31 -0.16 14.18 48.85
C PRO A 31 1.11 13.49 48.39
N ALA A 32 1.34 13.54 47.08
CA ALA A 32 2.57 13.01 46.47
C ALA A 32 3.80 13.83 46.92
N PRO A 33 4.95 13.18 47.14
CA PRO A 33 6.18 13.91 47.48
C PRO A 33 6.60 14.80 46.31
N THR A 34 6.88 16.07 46.62
CA THR A 34 7.35 17.07 45.68
C THR A 34 8.74 16.66 45.19
N ALA A 35 8.83 16.20 43.96
CA ALA A 35 10.11 15.96 43.27
C ALA A 35 10.80 17.30 42.98
N PRO A 36 12.12 17.39 43.10
CA PRO A 36 12.87 18.60 42.74
C PRO A 36 12.69 18.91 41.25
N ALA A 37 12.41 20.18 40.95
CA ALA A 37 12.24 20.65 39.58
C ALA A 37 13.49 20.37 38.78
N ALA A 38 13.36 19.56 37.74
CA ALA A 38 14.39 19.37 36.73
C ALA A 38 14.67 20.71 36.02
N PRO A 39 15.92 21.02 35.66
CA PRO A 39 16.22 22.23 34.90
C PRO A 39 15.48 22.19 33.57
N LEU A 40 14.74 23.24 33.28
CA LEU A 40 14.08 23.45 31.99
C LEU A 40 15.18 23.57 30.93
N LEU A 41 15.36 22.51 30.14
CA LEU A 41 16.09 22.61 28.89
C LEU A 41 15.35 23.63 28.00
N PRO A 42 16.09 24.53 27.30
CA PRO A 42 15.44 25.46 26.40
C PRO A 42 14.64 24.66 25.36
N SER A 43 13.35 24.88 25.35
CA SER A 43 12.47 24.35 24.32
C SER A 43 13.01 24.84 22.96
N LEU A 44 13.52 23.92 22.15
CA LEU A 44 13.65 24.14 20.72
C LEU A 44 12.22 24.23 20.20
N ALA A 45 11.58 25.40 20.35
CA ALA A 45 10.37 25.69 19.63
C ALA A 45 10.71 25.56 18.16
N ALA A 46 10.20 24.51 17.52
CA ALA A 46 10.27 24.38 16.07
C ALA A 46 9.65 25.63 15.49
N GLN A 47 10.49 26.54 14.98
CA GLN A 47 10.00 27.73 14.29
C GLN A 47 9.28 27.25 13.04
N ALA A 48 8.07 27.77 12.81
CA ALA A 48 7.36 27.52 11.57
C ALA A 48 8.28 27.87 10.39
N PRO A 49 8.32 27.04 9.33
CA PRO A 49 9.17 27.30 8.17
C PRO A 49 8.88 28.68 7.60
N THR A 50 9.91 29.40 7.22
CA THR A 50 9.79 30.70 6.58
C THR A 50 9.13 30.56 5.19
N GLN A 51 8.55 31.65 4.69
CA GLN A 51 7.99 31.67 3.34
C GLN A 51 9.03 31.30 2.27
N ALA A 52 10.32 31.65 2.49
CA ALA A 52 11.41 31.28 1.59
C ALA A 52 11.69 29.77 1.61
N GLU A 53 11.62 29.12 2.77
CA GLU A 53 11.78 27.67 2.90
C GLU A 53 10.59 26.92 2.28
N LEU A 54 9.37 27.43 2.44
CA LEU A 54 8.19 26.88 1.77
C LEU A 54 8.26 27.03 0.25
N LEU A 55 8.74 28.16 -0.25
CA LEU A 55 8.95 28.38 -1.69
C LEU A 55 10.07 27.49 -2.23
N ALA A 56 11.16 27.29 -1.49
CA ALA A 56 12.24 26.40 -1.88
C ALA A 56 11.78 24.93 -1.90
N ALA A 57 10.94 24.52 -0.92
CA ALA A 57 10.34 23.20 -0.89
C ALA A 57 9.27 22.99 -2.00
N SER A 58 8.70 24.08 -2.50
CA SER A 58 7.72 24.09 -3.60
C SER A 58 8.36 24.33 -4.97
N ALA A 59 9.69 24.53 -5.02
CA ALA A 59 10.39 24.68 -6.30
C ALA A 59 10.13 23.42 -7.15
N PRO A 60 9.81 23.57 -8.45
CA PRO A 60 9.63 22.41 -9.31
C PRO A 60 10.89 21.56 -9.26
N VAL A 61 10.72 20.30 -8.92
CA VAL A 61 11.81 19.32 -8.98
C VAL A 61 12.38 19.38 -10.39
N ASP A 62 13.69 19.64 -10.52
CA ASP A 62 14.33 19.66 -11.84
C ASP A 62 14.06 18.32 -12.50
N THR A 63 13.23 18.32 -13.54
CA THR A 63 12.80 17.11 -14.25
C THR A 63 13.99 16.33 -14.81
N ARG A 64 15.17 16.94 -14.95
CA ARG A 64 16.40 16.28 -15.32
C ARG A 64 16.87 15.26 -14.27
N VAL A 65 16.50 15.42 -13.00
CA VAL A 65 16.82 14.46 -11.93
C VAL A 65 16.07 13.14 -12.12
N LEU A 66 15.00 13.14 -12.89
CA LEU A 66 14.18 11.94 -13.16
C LEU A 66 14.52 11.25 -14.51
N ASP A 67 15.52 11.74 -15.25
CA ASP A 67 15.92 11.19 -16.55
C ASP A 67 16.97 10.07 -16.41
N PHE A 68 16.83 9.26 -15.33
CA PHE A 68 17.63 8.04 -15.16
C PHE A 68 17.06 6.94 -16.04
N PRO A 69 17.87 6.35 -16.95
CA PRO A 69 17.43 5.21 -17.73
C PRO A 69 17.15 4.02 -16.82
N LEU A 70 16.10 3.29 -17.12
CA LEU A 70 15.70 2.07 -16.44
C LEU A 70 16.06 0.88 -17.33
N ASP A 71 17.13 0.19 -16.97
CA ASP A 71 17.49 -1.08 -17.57
C ASP A 71 16.47 -2.17 -17.20
N ALA A 72 16.51 -3.31 -17.89
CA ALA A 72 15.71 -4.47 -17.53
C ALA A 72 16.05 -4.90 -16.10
N GLY A 73 15.01 -5.05 -15.28
CA GLY A 73 15.13 -5.42 -13.88
C GLY A 73 15.01 -6.92 -13.66
N VAL A 74 14.58 -7.31 -12.43
CA VAL A 74 14.43 -8.73 -12.05
C VAL A 74 13.13 -9.36 -12.60
N ALA A 75 12.17 -8.57 -13.06
CA ALA A 75 10.92 -9.08 -13.61
C ALA A 75 11.13 -9.71 -15.00
N PRO A 76 10.55 -10.90 -15.30
CA PRO A 76 10.43 -11.38 -16.66
C PRO A 76 9.47 -10.47 -17.44
N GLU A 77 9.97 -9.77 -18.45
CA GLU A 77 9.17 -8.78 -19.21
C GLU A 77 8.32 -9.40 -20.31
N GLN A 78 8.60 -10.65 -20.69
CA GLN A 78 7.83 -11.34 -21.72
C GLN A 78 6.35 -11.41 -21.35
N GLY A 79 5.50 -10.94 -22.26
CA GLY A 79 4.05 -10.92 -22.07
C GLY A 79 3.52 -9.75 -21.25
N LEU A 80 4.40 -8.90 -20.71
CA LEU A 80 3.98 -7.67 -20.03
C LEU A 80 3.73 -6.53 -21.04
N GLN A 81 2.83 -5.62 -20.67
CA GLN A 81 2.59 -4.39 -21.40
C GLN A 81 3.55 -3.28 -20.95
N ILE A 82 3.71 -2.24 -21.77
CA ILE A 82 4.75 -1.22 -21.64
C ILE A 82 4.75 -0.50 -20.29
N LYS A 83 3.58 -0.13 -19.75
CA LYS A 83 3.50 0.53 -18.45
C LYS A 83 3.78 -0.43 -17.29
N THR A 84 3.39 -1.69 -17.43
CA THR A 84 3.70 -2.74 -16.46
C THR A 84 5.21 -2.99 -16.39
N ILE A 85 5.90 -3.02 -17.56
CA ILE A 85 7.36 -3.09 -17.64
C ILE A 85 7.98 -1.86 -16.95
N TRP A 86 7.43 -0.67 -17.21
CA TRP A 86 7.95 0.55 -16.61
C TRP A 86 7.95 0.50 -15.08
N VAL A 87 6.80 0.10 -14.49
CA VAL A 87 6.69 -0.08 -13.03
C VAL A 87 7.67 -1.12 -12.51
N ALA A 88 7.79 -2.27 -13.20
CA ALA A 88 8.70 -3.35 -12.81
C ALA A 88 10.17 -2.90 -12.79
N ARG A 89 10.61 -2.17 -13.82
CA ARG A 89 11.97 -1.62 -13.90
C ARG A 89 12.22 -0.56 -12.83
N ALA A 90 11.26 0.34 -12.61
CA ALA A 90 11.39 1.38 -11.58
C ALA A 90 11.54 0.77 -10.17
N ILE A 91 10.73 -0.24 -9.83
CA ILE A 91 10.82 -0.95 -8.55
C ILE A 91 12.15 -1.68 -8.44
N SER A 92 12.58 -2.42 -9.48
CA SER A 92 13.86 -3.14 -9.47
C SER A 92 15.06 -2.21 -9.25
N MET A 93 15.01 -0.99 -9.80
CA MET A 93 16.09 -0.01 -9.63
C MET A 93 16.07 0.62 -8.24
N MET A 94 14.89 0.95 -7.72
CA MET A 94 14.77 1.71 -6.46
C MET A 94 14.86 0.83 -5.22
N TYR A 95 14.57 -0.46 -5.36
CA TYR A 95 14.53 -1.43 -4.26
C TYR A 95 15.37 -2.65 -4.61
N PRO A 96 16.70 -2.57 -4.48
CA PRO A 96 17.61 -3.67 -4.80
C PRO A 96 17.42 -4.90 -3.91
N GLU A 97 16.71 -4.76 -2.78
CA GLU A 97 16.31 -5.86 -1.91
C GLU A 97 15.29 -6.79 -2.57
N ILE A 98 14.55 -6.30 -3.58
CA ILE A 98 13.58 -7.09 -4.33
C ILE A 98 14.32 -7.91 -5.37
N THR A 99 14.32 -9.22 -5.15
CA THR A 99 15.00 -10.18 -6.03
C THR A 99 14.04 -10.98 -6.92
N THR A 100 12.74 -10.87 -6.68
CA THR A 100 11.72 -11.62 -7.42
C THR A 100 10.49 -10.75 -7.68
N ILE A 101 10.13 -10.64 -8.94
CA ILE A 101 8.89 -10.01 -9.40
C ILE A 101 8.21 -10.98 -10.37
N GLY A 102 7.00 -11.43 -10.01
CA GLY A 102 6.12 -12.21 -10.90
C GLY A 102 5.45 -11.31 -11.93
N GLY A 103 5.15 -11.85 -13.10
CA GLY A 103 4.51 -11.08 -14.18
C GLY A 103 3.43 -11.87 -14.91
N TYR A 104 3.59 -12.01 -16.23
CA TYR A 104 2.65 -12.75 -17.07
C TYR A 104 2.51 -14.20 -16.63
N ARG A 105 1.28 -14.64 -16.43
CA ARG A 105 0.88 -16.03 -16.19
C ARG A 105 -0.60 -16.23 -16.49
N GLN A 106 -1.04 -17.49 -16.62
CA GLN A 106 -2.46 -17.81 -16.63
C GLN A 106 -3.06 -17.61 -15.24
N ASP A 107 -4.17 -16.92 -15.18
CA ASP A 107 -4.89 -16.59 -13.96
C ASP A 107 -6.39 -16.51 -14.24
N ALA A 108 -7.23 -16.60 -13.18
CA ALA A 108 -8.67 -16.45 -13.27
C ALA A 108 -9.09 -15.02 -13.61
N LEU A 109 -8.30 -14.03 -13.16
CA LEU A 109 -8.53 -12.62 -13.43
C LEU A 109 -7.68 -12.14 -14.61
N LYS A 110 -8.12 -11.08 -15.25
CA LYS A 110 -7.52 -10.56 -16.49
C LYS A 110 -6.11 -9.96 -16.33
N TRP A 111 -5.70 -9.67 -15.10
CA TRP A 111 -4.53 -8.80 -14.87
C TRP A 111 -3.24 -9.45 -15.35
N HIS A 112 -2.87 -10.62 -14.83
CA HIS A 112 -1.67 -11.34 -15.25
C HIS A 112 -1.75 -11.91 -16.67
N PRO A 113 -2.86 -12.55 -17.11
CA PRO A 113 -2.96 -13.09 -18.47
C PRO A 113 -2.87 -12.04 -19.58
N ASN A 114 -3.18 -10.78 -19.28
CA ASN A 114 -3.08 -9.68 -20.24
C ASN A 114 -1.81 -8.84 -20.04
N GLY A 115 -0.88 -9.25 -19.20
CA GLY A 115 0.37 -8.51 -18.96
C GLY A 115 0.17 -7.16 -18.27
N LEU A 116 -0.95 -7.00 -17.55
CA LEU A 116 -1.35 -5.75 -16.90
C LEU A 116 -0.91 -5.67 -15.44
N ALA A 117 -0.35 -6.73 -14.86
CA ALA A 117 0.04 -6.74 -13.46
C ALA A 117 1.37 -7.43 -13.22
N ILE A 118 1.99 -7.02 -12.12
CA ILE A 118 3.14 -7.67 -11.50
C ILE A 118 2.85 -7.97 -10.03
N ASP A 119 3.53 -9.00 -9.51
CA ASP A 119 3.57 -9.36 -8.10
C ASP A 119 4.99 -9.17 -7.58
N VAL A 120 5.20 -8.18 -6.73
CA VAL A 120 6.50 -7.87 -6.12
C VAL A 120 6.63 -8.67 -4.83
N MET A 121 7.45 -9.72 -4.84
CA MET A 121 7.66 -10.59 -3.67
C MET A 121 8.46 -9.84 -2.61
N ILE A 122 7.94 -9.79 -1.38
CA ILE A 122 8.58 -9.09 -0.27
C ILE A 122 9.39 -10.08 0.56
N PRO A 123 10.72 -9.91 0.66
CA PRO A 123 11.53 -10.73 1.54
C PRO A 123 11.08 -10.53 3.00
N ASP A 124 11.11 -11.60 3.79
CA ASP A 124 10.74 -11.58 5.22
C ASP A 124 9.44 -10.82 5.52
N HIS A 125 8.44 -10.97 4.65
CA HIS A 125 7.19 -10.20 4.58
C HIS A 125 6.37 -10.15 5.88
N ASN A 126 6.68 -11.00 6.87
CA ASN A 126 6.05 -11.00 8.20
C ASN A 126 6.92 -10.29 9.26
N SER A 127 8.13 -9.86 8.93
CA SER A 127 8.94 -9.00 9.80
C SER A 127 8.49 -7.54 9.71
N ASP A 128 8.85 -6.73 10.71
CA ASP A 128 8.56 -5.30 10.68
C ASP A 128 9.27 -4.63 9.49
N GLU A 129 10.49 -5.04 9.18
CA GLU A 129 11.28 -4.55 8.04
C GLU A 129 10.65 -4.91 6.70
N GLY A 130 10.17 -6.17 6.55
CA GLY A 130 9.49 -6.61 5.33
C GLY A 130 8.16 -5.89 5.14
N ILE A 131 7.39 -5.68 6.22
CA ILE A 131 6.15 -4.92 6.16
C ILE A 131 6.42 -3.47 5.75
N GLU A 132 7.43 -2.83 6.32
CA GLU A 132 7.80 -1.46 5.99
C GLU A 132 8.27 -1.34 4.53
N LEU A 133 9.11 -2.26 4.05
CA LEU A 133 9.52 -2.32 2.64
C LEU A 133 8.29 -2.43 1.72
N GLY A 134 7.34 -3.31 2.05
CA GLY A 134 6.10 -3.45 1.30
C GLY A 134 5.26 -2.17 1.30
N ASN A 135 5.15 -1.50 2.45
CA ASN A 135 4.45 -0.21 2.57
C ASN A 135 5.08 0.87 1.69
N GLN A 136 6.42 0.94 1.65
CA GLN A 136 7.15 1.91 0.83
C GLN A 136 6.93 1.66 -0.66
N ILE A 137 7.01 0.40 -1.12
CA ILE A 137 6.79 0.04 -2.53
C ILE A 137 5.34 0.31 -2.95
N ALA A 138 4.37 -0.08 -2.12
CA ALA A 138 2.95 0.20 -2.38
C ALA A 138 2.69 1.71 -2.44
N GLY A 139 3.25 2.47 -1.48
CA GLY A 139 3.17 3.93 -1.44
C GLY A 139 3.81 4.58 -2.67
N LEU A 140 4.98 4.12 -3.11
CA LEU A 140 5.64 4.61 -4.33
C LEU A 140 4.77 4.37 -5.58
N ALA A 141 4.20 3.17 -5.74
CA ALA A 141 3.35 2.85 -6.87
C ALA A 141 2.11 3.75 -6.92
N LEU A 142 1.46 3.97 -5.78
CA LEU A 142 0.30 4.84 -5.65
C LEU A 142 0.65 6.31 -5.87
N ALA A 143 1.77 6.80 -5.35
CA ALA A 143 2.23 8.18 -5.56
C ALA A 143 2.53 8.49 -7.04
N ASN A 144 2.85 7.47 -7.84
CA ASN A 144 3.09 7.58 -9.27
C ASN A 144 1.94 7.02 -10.13
N ALA A 145 0.76 6.78 -9.55
CA ALA A 145 -0.33 6.07 -10.21
C ALA A 145 -0.71 6.71 -11.55
N GLU A 146 -0.86 8.02 -11.60
CA GLU A 146 -1.18 8.74 -12.83
C GLU A 146 -0.09 8.58 -13.90
N ARG A 147 1.18 8.76 -13.51
CA ARG A 147 2.32 8.67 -14.41
C ARG A 147 2.53 7.28 -14.98
N TRP A 148 2.49 6.27 -14.10
CA TRP A 148 2.74 4.88 -14.45
C TRP A 148 1.50 4.12 -14.92
N GLY A 149 0.34 4.77 -14.88
CA GLY A 149 -0.94 4.16 -15.22
C GLY A 149 -1.38 3.09 -14.23
N VAL A 150 -1.00 3.20 -12.95
CA VAL A 150 -1.41 2.23 -11.94
C VAL A 150 -2.91 2.37 -11.67
N ILE A 151 -3.65 1.28 -11.86
CA ILE A 151 -5.08 1.21 -11.62
C ILE A 151 -5.36 0.86 -10.17
N HIS A 152 -4.62 -0.10 -9.62
CA HIS A 152 -4.72 -0.47 -8.21
C HIS A 152 -3.46 -1.17 -7.72
N VAL A 153 -3.31 -1.15 -6.40
CA VAL A 153 -2.35 -1.93 -5.64
C VAL A 153 -3.12 -2.77 -4.63
N ILE A 154 -2.71 -4.04 -4.44
CA ILE A 154 -3.21 -4.86 -3.34
C ILE A 154 -2.01 -5.24 -2.46
N TRP A 155 -2.13 -4.96 -1.16
CA TRP A 155 -1.12 -5.28 -0.16
C TRP A 155 -1.78 -5.54 1.19
N ARG A 156 -1.50 -6.71 1.80
CA ARG A 156 -1.99 -7.13 3.12
C ARG A 156 -3.51 -6.93 3.28
N GLN A 157 -4.28 -7.51 2.34
CA GLN A 157 -5.75 -7.39 2.23
C GLN A 157 -6.27 -5.96 1.94
N GLY A 158 -5.42 -4.96 1.86
CA GLY A 158 -5.81 -3.62 1.45
C GLY A 158 -5.88 -3.53 -0.08
N PHE A 159 -7.02 -3.11 -0.61
CA PHE A 159 -7.18 -2.74 -2.01
C PHE A 159 -7.11 -1.22 -2.12
N TYR A 160 -6.11 -0.72 -2.81
CA TYR A 160 -5.81 0.70 -2.98
C TYR A 160 -5.99 1.05 -4.46
N PRO A 161 -7.09 1.70 -4.87
CA PRO A 161 -7.23 2.18 -6.23
C PRO A 161 -6.22 3.31 -6.49
N GLY A 162 -5.75 3.42 -7.73
CA GLY A 162 -4.87 4.52 -8.14
C GLY A 162 -5.52 5.90 -7.95
N ILE A 163 -6.86 5.95 -8.06
CA ILE A 163 -7.69 7.11 -7.75
C ILE A 163 -8.91 6.60 -6.96
N GLY A 164 -9.13 7.16 -5.78
CA GLY A 164 -10.27 6.84 -4.94
C GLY A 164 -9.90 6.39 -3.53
N ALA A 165 -10.90 6.01 -2.74
CA ALA A 165 -10.70 5.57 -1.37
C ALA A 165 -10.30 4.08 -1.32
N PRO A 166 -9.38 3.70 -0.41
CA PRO A 166 -9.04 2.29 -0.19
C PRO A 166 -10.20 1.50 0.41
N SER A 167 -10.15 0.18 0.21
CA SER A 167 -11.08 -0.77 0.81
C SER A 167 -10.34 -2.04 1.24
N TRP A 168 -11.01 -2.91 1.99
CA TRP A 168 -10.48 -4.21 2.38
C TRP A 168 -11.00 -5.29 1.44
N THR A 169 -10.13 -6.23 1.04
CA THR A 169 -10.55 -7.45 0.36
C THR A 169 -11.16 -8.44 1.36
N ALA A 170 -11.90 -9.42 0.85
CA ALA A 170 -12.32 -10.56 1.66
C ALA A 170 -11.10 -11.38 2.10
N ASP A 171 -11.26 -12.18 3.15
CA ASP A 171 -10.29 -13.22 3.49
C ASP A 171 -10.47 -14.41 2.54
N TYR A 172 -9.43 -14.70 1.75
CA TYR A 172 -9.40 -15.79 0.78
C TYR A 172 -8.71 -17.06 1.35
N GLY A 173 -8.38 -17.08 2.64
CA GLY A 173 -7.95 -18.27 3.38
C GLY A 173 -6.48 -18.66 3.21
N SER A 174 -5.66 -17.89 2.53
CA SER A 174 -4.21 -18.11 2.49
C SER A 174 -3.43 -16.80 2.43
N GLU A 175 -2.19 -16.85 2.88
CA GLU A 175 -1.27 -15.72 2.92
C GLU A 175 -1.11 -15.09 1.53
N THR A 176 -0.83 -15.92 0.52
CA THR A 176 -0.65 -15.48 -0.86
C THR A 176 -1.93 -14.92 -1.48
N LEU A 177 -3.08 -15.57 -1.28
CA LEU A 177 -4.36 -15.05 -1.80
C LEU A 177 -4.79 -13.76 -1.12
N ASN A 178 -4.34 -13.53 0.11
CA ASN A 178 -4.57 -12.31 0.88
C ASN A 178 -3.47 -11.25 0.67
N HIS A 179 -2.51 -11.50 -0.22
CA HIS A 179 -1.43 -10.57 -0.55
C HIS A 179 -0.61 -10.13 0.67
N PHE A 180 -0.28 -11.07 1.58
CA PHE A 180 0.60 -10.80 2.72
C PHE A 180 2.08 -10.97 2.37
N ASP A 181 2.41 -11.80 1.37
CA ASP A 181 3.77 -12.15 0.95
C ASP A 181 4.27 -11.36 -0.28
N HIS A 182 3.37 -10.65 -0.96
CA HIS A 182 3.69 -9.87 -2.15
C HIS A 182 2.76 -8.66 -2.32
N ILE A 183 3.22 -7.69 -3.11
CA ILE A 183 2.41 -6.56 -3.55
C ILE A 183 1.96 -6.82 -4.98
N HIS A 184 0.65 -6.90 -5.19
CA HIS A 184 0.06 -6.92 -6.52
C HIS A 184 -0.11 -5.49 -7.04
N ILE A 185 0.47 -5.16 -8.19
CA ILE A 185 0.36 -3.84 -8.83
C ILE A 185 -0.20 -4.03 -10.23
N ALA A 186 -1.38 -3.47 -10.47
CA ALA A 186 -2.03 -3.49 -11.78
C ALA A 186 -1.98 -2.13 -12.48
N THR A 187 -1.76 -2.14 -13.79
CA THR A 187 -1.68 -0.95 -14.63
C THR A 187 -2.75 -0.96 -15.73
N ASP A 188 -2.92 0.18 -16.41
CA ASP A 188 -3.74 0.29 -17.62
C ASP A 188 -3.03 -0.27 -18.89
N GLY A 189 -1.77 -0.70 -18.73
CA GLY A 189 -0.97 -1.43 -19.71
C GLY A 189 -0.29 -0.57 -20.77
N GLY A 190 -1.02 0.18 -21.54
CA GLY A 190 -0.50 1.01 -22.63
C GLY A 190 -0.09 0.26 -23.90
N GLY A 191 -0.43 -1.03 -24.04
CA GLY A 191 -0.09 -1.88 -25.17
C GLY A 191 1.18 -2.70 -24.98
N TYR A 192 1.42 -3.63 -25.89
CA TYR A 192 2.62 -4.49 -25.86
C TYR A 192 3.83 -3.78 -26.47
N PRO A 193 5.05 -4.04 -25.94
CA PRO A 193 6.25 -3.40 -26.44
C PRO A 193 6.54 -3.74 -27.91
N THR A 194 7.03 -2.74 -28.64
CA THR A 194 7.51 -2.87 -30.04
C THR A 194 9.01 -3.07 -30.11
N GLY A 195 9.71 -2.94 -28.97
CA GLY A 195 11.16 -3.00 -28.84
C GLY A 195 11.88 -1.67 -29.11
N ARG A 196 11.12 -0.57 -29.23
CA ARG A 196 11.67 0.79 -29.42
C ARG A 196 11.54 1.66 -28.19
N GLU A 197 10.78 1.20 -27.19
CA GLU A 197 10.50 1.95 -25.98
C GLU A 197 11.78 2.17 -25.16
N SER A 198 11.93 3.38 -24.67
CA SER A 198 12.98 3.74 -23.71
C SER A 198 12.33 4.17 -22.40
N TYR A 199 12.75 3.52 -21.33
CA TYR A 199 12.18 3.73 -20.01
C TYR A 199 13.13 4.57 -19.17
N TYR A 200 12.60 5.60 -18.51
CA TYR A 200 13.30 6.45 -17.57
C TYR A 200 12.48 6.52 -16.28
N LEU A 201 13.07 6.90 -15.17
CA LEU A 201 12.34 6.96 -13.90
C LEU A 201 11.15 7.93 -13.97
N GLY A 202 11.32 9.07 -14.60
CA GLY A 202 10.30 10.13 -14.71
C GLY A 202 9.48 10.13 -15.99
N SER A 203 9.87 9.34 -17.00
CA SER A 203 9.22 9.35 -18.33
C SER A 203 9.40 8.04 -19.08
N MET A 204 8.60 7.83 -20.08
CA MET A 204 8.77 6.76 -21.07
C MET A 204 8.70 7.39 -22.46
N LYS A 205 9.60 6.98 -23.35
CA LYS A 205 9.62 7.43 -24.74
C LYS A 205 9.27 6.24 -25.64
N PRO A 206 8.39 6.41 -26.64
CA PRO A 206 8.02 5.37 -27.59
C PRO A 206 9.14 5.03 -28.55
#